data_3a6d6b71f0a433e272eacc55a1a8d202
#
_entry.id   3a6d6b71f0a433e272eacc55a1a8d202
#
_cell.length_a   1.000
_cell.length_b   1.000
_cell.length_c   1.000
_cell.angle_alpha   90.00
_cell.angle_beta   90.00
_cell.angle_gamma   90.00
#
_symmetry.space_group_name_H-M   'P 1'
#
loop_
_entity.id
_entity.type
_entity.pdbx_description
1 polymer ?
#
loop_
_entity_poly.entity_id
_entity_poly.type
_entity_poly.pdbx_seq_one_letter_code
_entity_poly.pdbx_strand_id
1 'polypeptide(L)'
;MIKTTLIGLGIMGQRMAEHMVRHPAFEVVALWDPDPAACAAAAAFAPDAVIAANAQAAIAAGDLVYLACPPAPRKSYALSAAEAGKAVFLEKPLGVDVEQSRDLVARLHATNLPTAVNFTQAAGAALTDMSAAAQAGEMGDLLGAD
;
A
#
# COMPACT_ATOMS: atom_id res chain seq x y z
N MET A 1 -11.74 -1.70 13.68
CA MET A 1 -10.60 -1.12 12.93
C MET A 1 -9.87 -2.25 12.22
N ILE A 2 -9.28 -1.98 11.07
CA ILE A 2 -8.49 -2.95 10.29
C ILE A 2 -7.06 -2.93 10.86
N LYS A 3 -6.61 -4.03 11.42
CA LYS A 3 -5.23 -4.17 11.89
C LYS A 3 -4.28 -4.15 10.70
N THR A 4 -3.43 -3.13 10.65
CA THR A 4 -2.57 -2.88 9.50
C THR A 4 -1.10 -2.99 9.89
N THR A 5 -0.35 -3.69 9.08
CA THR A 5 1.10 -3.80 9.16
C THR A 5 1.75 -3.04 8.01
N LEU A 6 2.84 -2.33 8.28
CA LEU A 6 3.61 -1.63 7.25
C LEU A 6 4.98 -2.28 7.07
N ILE A 7 5.32 -2.57 5.82
CA ILE A 7 6.62 -3.11 5.40
C ILE A 7 7.27 -2.15 4.41
N GLY A 8 8.48 -1.71 4.72
CA GLY A 8 9.16 -0.62 4.05
C GLY A 8 8.83 0.71 4.71
N LEU A 9 9.80 1.25 5.46
CA LEU A 9 9.60 2.42 6.34
C LEU A 9 10.42 3.63 5.89
N GLY A 10 10.68 3.72 4.58
CA GLY A 10 11.18 4.93 3.94
C GLY A 10 10.13 6.05 3.97
N ILE A 11 10.32 7.09 3.16
CA ILE A 11 9.47 8.29 3.13
C ILE A 11 7.97 7.94 3.00
N MET A 12 7.61 7.02 2.10
CA MET A 12 6.20 6.65 1.89
C MET A 12 5.64 5.81 3.03
N GLY A 13 6.44 4.89 3.59
CA GLY A 13 6.03 4.08 4.74
C GLY A 13 5.76 4.93 5.97
N GLN A 14 6.65 5.87 6.29
CA GLN A 14 6.48 6.80 7.41
C GLN A 14 5.24 7.69 7.22
N ARG A 15 5.07 8.25 6.02
CA ARG A 15 3.91 9.08 5.68
C ARG A 15 2.60 8.30 5.81
N MET A 16 2.59 7.03 5.35
CA MET A 16 1.41 6.18 5.48
C MET A 16 1.13 5.80 6.94
N ALA A 17 2.15 5.52 7.75
CA ALA A 17 2.00 5.27 9.18
C ALA A 17 1.32 6.45 9.87
N GLU A 18 1.79 7.68 9.62
CA GLU A 18 1.21 8.90 10.15
C GLU A 18 -0.27 9.07 9.77
N HIS A 19 -0.62 8.82 8.51
CA HIS A 19 -2.00 8.96 8.05
C HIS A 19 -2.91 7.85 8.57
N MET A 20 -2.45 6.59 8.59
CA MET A 20 -3.27 5.47 9.06
C MET A 20 -3.56 5.54 10.56
N VAL A 21 -2.60 5.98 11.37
CA VAL A 21 -2.81 6.18 12.82
C VAL A 21 -3.91 7.24 13.10
N ARG A 22 -4.04 8.24 12.23
CA ARG A 22 -5.08 9.27 12.37
C ARG A 22 -6.43 8.86 11.78
N HIS A 23 -6.48 7.81 10.99
CA HIS A 23 -7.69 7.39 10.28
C HIS A 23 -8.50 6.39 11.10
N PRO A 24 -9.80 6.63 11.36
CA PRO A 24 -10.59 5.82 12.31
C PRO A 24 -10.82 4.38 11.86
N ALA A 25 -10.60 4.05 10.59
CA ALA A 25 -10.78 2.69 10.09
C ALA A 25 -9.57 1.77 10.32
N PHE A 26 -8.38 2.34 10.60
CA PHE A 26 -7.13 1.58 10.69
C PHE A 26 -6.54 1.58 12.10
N GLU A 27 -5.86 0.50 12.43
CA GLU A 27 -5.02 0.32 13.61
C GLU A 27 -3.65 -0.16 13.15
N VAL A 28 -2.62 0.66 13.25
CA VAL A 28 -1.26 0.26 12.90
C VAL A 28 -0.70 -0.60 14.04
N VAL A 29 -0.58 -1.90 13.80
CA VAL A 29 -0.19 -2.89 14.84
C VAL A 29 1.26 -3.32 14.73
N ALA A 30 1.87 -3.29 13.53
CA ALA A 30 3.26 -3.68 13.36
C ALA A 30 3.95 -2.90 12.24
N LEU A 31 5.24 -2.66 12.43
CA LEU A 31 6.14 -1.98 11.49
C LEU A 31 7.36 -2.86 11.25
N TRP A 32 7.86 -2.90 10.01
CA TRP A 32 9.10 -3.58 9.69
C TRP A 32 9.81 -2.98 8.48
N ASP A 33 11.12 -2.86 8.60
CA ASP A 33 12.07 -2.51 7.55
C ASP A 33 13.39 -3.25 7.83
N PRO A 34 14.17 -3.66 6.81
CA PRO A 34 15.51 -4.22 7.03
C PRO A 34 16.49 -3.22 7.67
N ASP A 35 16.21 -1.91 7.57
CA ASP A 35 16.99 -0.87 8.24
C ASP A 35 16.39 -0.54 9.62
N PRO A 36 17.10 -0.84 10.73
CA PRO A 36 16.66 -0.49 12.08
C PRO A 36 16.46 1.01 12.30
N ALA A 37 17.18 1.86 11.58
CA ALA A 37 17.02 3.30 11.70
C ALA A 37 15.69 3.76 11.10
N ALA A 38 15.25 3.15 9.98
CA ALA A 38 13.94 3.39 9.41
C ALA A 38 12.83 2.92 10.34
N CYS A 39 12.99 1.78 11.02
CA CYS A 39 12.05 1.31 12.04
C CYS A 39 11.92 2.30 13.19
N ALA A 40 13.03 2.77 13.73
CA ALA A 40 13.03 3.75 14.83
C ALA A 40 12.36 5.08 14.43
N ALA A 41 12.63 5.57 13.22
CA ALA A 41 12.00 6.78 12.69
C ALA A 41 10.48 6.62 12.52
N ALA A 42 10.03 5.49 12.00
CA ALA A 42 8.61 5.21 11.79
C ALA A 42 7.84 5.02 13.11
N ALA A 43 8.47 4.47 14.15
CA ALA A 43 7.87 4.32 15.46
C ALA A 43 7.44 5.66 16.09
N ALA A 44 8.08 6.77 15.73
CA ALA A 44 7.67 8.10 16.17
C ALA A 44 6.27 8.51 15.66
N PHE A 45 5.84 7.96 14.53
CA PHE A 45 4.51 8.23 13.95
C PHE A 45 3.45 7.21 14.42
N ALA A 46 3.86 6.03 14.82
CA ALA A 46 2.97 4.95 15.29
C ALA A 46 3.51 4.33 16.59
N PRO A 47 3.45 5.06 17.71
CA PRO A 47 4.10 4.66 18.97
C PRO A 47 3.53 3.39 19.59
N ASP A 48 2.28 3.05 19.26
CA ASP A 48 1.62 1.84 19.78
C ASP A 48 1.90 0.58 18.92
N ALA A 49 2.53 0.77 17.74
CA ALA A 49 2.86 -0.33 16.85
C ALA A 49 4.14 -1.06 17.30
N VAL A 50 4.15 -2.37 17.17
CA VAL A 50 5.32 -3.20 17.48
C VAL A 50 6.31 -3.16 16.30
N ILE A 51 7.59 -2.97 16.57
CA ILE A 51 8.63 -3.24 15.58
C ILE A 51 8.82 -4.75 15.50
N ALA A 52 8.42 -5.34 14.38
CA ALA A 52 8.49 -6.78 14.18
C ALA A 52 9.93 -7.26 13.97
N ALA A 53 10.23 -8.47 14.42
CA ALA A 53 11.56 -9.05 14.31
C ALA A 53 12.00 -9.34 12.86
N ASN A 54 11.05 -9.56 11.98
CA ASN A 54 11.26 -9.81 10.55
C ASN A 54 9.96 -9.57 9.77
N ALA A 55 10.03 -9.62 8.43
CA ALA A 55 8.88 -9.39 7.55
C ALA A 55 7.74 -10.39 7.79
N GLN A 56 8.05 -11.66 8.06
CA GLN A 56 7.04 -12.69 8.32
C GLN A 56 6.26 -12.41 9.60
N ALA A 57 6.95 -12.03 10.67
CA ALA A 57 6.31 -11.63 11.93
C ALA A 57 5.41 -10.40 11.72
N ALA A 58 5.85 -9.43 10.91
CA ALA A 58 5.05 -8.28 10.53
C ALA A 58 3.80 -8.69 9.76
N ILE A 59 3.92 -9.53 8.73
CA ILE A 59 2.78 -10.04 7.93
C ILE A 59 1.77 -10.76 8.83
N ALA A 60 2.24 -11.57 9.76
CA ALA A 60 1.35 -12.34 10.64
C ALA A 60 0.50 -11.46 11.57
N ALA A 61 0.99 -10.26 11.94
CA ALA A 61 0.39 -9.41 12.96
C ALA A 61 -0.89 -8.68 12.52
N GLY A 62 -1.00 -8.34 11.23
CA GLY A 62 -2.13 -7.55 10.71
C GLY A 62 -3.14 -8.35 9.90
N ASP A 63 -4.23 -7.71 9.53
CA ASP A 63 -5.23 -8.20 8.58
C ASP A 63 -4.96 -7.62 7.17
N LEU A 64 -4.36 -6.44 7.13
CA LEU A 64 -3.91 -5.73 5.94
C LEU A 64 -2.41 -5.49 6.00
N VAL A 65 -1.70 -5.83 4.93
CA VAL A 65 -0.26 -5.56 4.80
C VAL A 65 -0.04 -4.46 3.76
N TYR A 66 0.44 -3.31 4.23
CA TYR A 66 0.85 -2.21 3.35
C TYR A 66 2.33 -2.34 2.99
N LEU A 67 2.62 -2.39 1.69
CA LEU A 67 3.96 -2.61 1.15
C LEU A 67 4.51 -1.33 0.50
N ALA A 68 5.28 -0.56 1.26
CA ALA A 68 5.98 0.65 0.80
C ALA A 68 7.46 0.40 0.46
N CYS A 69 7.92 -0.83 0.56
CA CYS A 69 9.27 -1.23 0.18
C CYS A 69 9.54 -1.00 -1.32
N PRO A 70 10.81 -0.94 -1.77
CA PRO A 70 11.16 -0.87 -3.18
C PRO A 70 10.49 -1.98 -4.02
N PRO A 71 10.26 -1.75 -5.32
CA PRO A 71 9.51 -2.70 -6.17
C PRO A 71 10.14 -4.10 -6.25
N ALA A 72 11.47 -4.21 -6.20
CA ALA A 72 12.16 -5.50 -6.36
C ALA A 72 11.77 -6.56 -5.29
N PRO A 73 11.83 -6.29 -3.97
CA PRO A 73 11.39 -7.25 -2.96
C PRO A 73 9.88 -7.30 -2.78
N ARG A 74 9.11 -6.34 -3.31
CA ARG A 74 7.68 -6.19 -3.05
C ARG A 74 6.86 -7.39 -3.45
N LYS A 75 7.17 -8.01 -4.60
CA LYS A 75 6.47 -9.19 -5.10
C LYS A 75 6.49 -10.33 -4.09
N SER A 76 7.66 -10.64 -3.52
CA SER A 76 7.77 -11.74 -2.55
C SER A 76 6.94 -11.48 -1.29
N TYR A 77 6.99 -10.26 -0.74
CA TYR A 77 6.19 -9.91 0.43
C TYR A 77 4.69 -9.92 0.14
N ALA A 78 4.27 -9.43 -1.04
CA ALA A 78 2.87 -9.44 -1.43
C ALA A 78 2.32 -10.87 -1.53
N LEU A 79 3.08 -11.79 -2.12
CA LEU A 79 2.69 -13.19 -2.22
C LEU A 79 2.69 -13.87 -0.86
N SER A 80 3.68 -13.63 -0.02
CA SER A 80 3.70 -14.14 1.36
C SER A 80 2.51 -13.64 2.18
N ALA A 81 2.12 -12.36 2.02
CA ALA A 81 0.94 -11.81 2.69
C ALA A 81 -0.35 -12.49 2.20
N ALA A 82 -0.49 -12.68 0.88
CA ALA A 82 -1.64 -13.36 0.31
C ALA A 82 -1.72 -14.85 0.72
N GLU A 83 -0.59 -15.56 0.76
CA GLU A 83 -0.49 -16.94 1.26
C GLU A 83 -0.88 -17.05 2.75
N ALA A 84 -0.62 -15.99 3.52
CA ALA A 84 -1.06 -15.87 4.92
C ALA A 84 -2.53 -15.42 5.07
N GLY A 85 -3.28 -15.27 3.96
CA GLY A 85 -4.68 -14.85 3.98
C GLY A 85 -4.89 -13.37 4.28
N LYS A 86 -3.88 -12.51 4.06
CA LYS A 86 -3.94 -11.08 4.37
C LYS A 86 -4.32 -10.27 3.15
N ALA A 87 -5.10 -9.20 3.35
CA ALA A 87 -5.29 -8.16 2.34
C ALA A 87 -3.95 -7.46 2.03
N VAL A 88 -3.78 -7.00 0.79
CA VAL A 88 -2.51 -6.40 0.33
C VAL A 88 -2.75 -5.02 -0.26
N PHE A 89 -2.01 -4.02 0.24
CA PHE A 89 -2.01 -2.67 -0.29
C PHE A 89 -0.59 -2.30 -0.72
N LEU A 90 -0.39 -2.02 -2.00
CA LEU A 90 0.91 -1.89 -2.64
C LEU A 90 1.19 -0.44 -3.01
N GLU A 91 2.42 0.03 -2.83
CA GLU A 91 2.87 1.29 -3.40
C GLU A 91 3.15 1.18 -4.91
N LYS A 92 2.99 2.30 -5.58
CA LYS A 92 3.43 2.46 -6.98
C LYS A 92 4.97 2.67 -7.04
N PRO A 93 5.64 2.32 -8.15
CA PRO A 93 5.14 1.46 -9.23
C PRO A 93 4.96 0.02 -8.73
N LEU A 94 4.06 -0.74 -9.37
CA LEU A 94 3.75 -2.11 -8.94
C LEU A 94 4.98 -3.02 -8.97
N GLY A 95 5.81 -2.90 -10.01
CA GLY A 95 7.05 -3.64 -10.21
C GLY A 95 7.97 -2.92 -11.15
N VAL A 96 9.14 -3.50 -11.43
CA VAL A 96 10.12 -3.00 -12.40
C VAL A 96 10.07 -3.76 -13.74
N ASP A 97 9.46 -4.93 -13.76
CA ASP A 97 9.29 -5.80 -14.91
C ASP A 97 7.81 -6.08 -15.15
N VAL A 98 7.38 -5.97 -16.40
CA VAL A 98 5.96 -6.10 -16.78
C VAL A 98 5.45 -7.53 -16.60
N GLU A 99 6.23 -8.54 -16.99
CA GLU A 99 5.80 -9.93 -16.88
C GLU A 99 5.73 -10.37 -15.43
N GLN A 100 6.68 -9.95 -14.59
CA GLN A 100 6.60 -10.20 -13.15
C GLN A 100 5.42 -9.49 -12.49
N SER A 101 5.07 -8.29 -12.98
CA SER A 101 3.91 -7.56 -12.48
C SER A 101 2.60 -8.24 -12.90
N ARG A 102 2.51 -8.76 -14.12
CA ARG A 102 1.37 -9.56 -14.59
C ARG A 102 1.19 -10.83 -13.77
N ASP A 103 2.28 -11.57 -13.52
CA ASP A 103 2.25 -12.76 -12.67
C ASP A 103 1.78 -12.41 -11.24
N LEU A 104 2.30 -11.33 -10.66
CA LEU A 104 1.85 -10.87 -9.34
C LEU A 104 0.35 -10.59 -9.31
N VAL A 105 -0.16 -9.82 -10.29
CA VAL A 105 -1.59 -9.50 -10.37
C VAL A 105 -2.44 -10.77 -10.52
N ALA A 106 -2.05 -11.67 -11.42
CA ALA A 106 -2.78 -12.93 -11.64
C ALA A 106 -2.84 -13.78 -10.36
N ARG A 107 -1.72 -13.90 -9.65
CA ARG A 107 -1.66 -14.68 -8.40
C ARG A 107 -2.45 -14.03 -7.27
N LEU A 108 -2.37 -12.72 -7.10
CA LEU A 108 -3.17 -12.00 -6.10
C LEU A 108 -4.67 -12.11 -6.42
N HIS A 109 -5.05 -11.92 -7.67
CA HIS A 109 -6.45 -12.06 -8.11
C HIS A 109 -7.02 -13.46 -7.82
N ALA A 110 -6.22 -14.51 -8.02
CA ALA A 110 -6.62 -15.90 -7.76
C ALA A 110 -6.94 -16.19 -6.27
N THR A 111 -6.45 -15.36 -5.35
CA THR A 111 -6.73 -15.54 -3.91
C THR A 111 -8.10 -15.02 -3.48
N ASN A 112 -8.76 -14.19 -4.28
CA ASN A 112 -9.96 -13.43 -3.92
C ASN A 112 -9.83 -12.55 -2.67
N LEU A 113 -8.61 -12.28 -2.22
CA LEU A 113 -8.34 -11.36 -1.11
C LEU A 113 -8.41 -9.90 -1.60
N PRO A 114 -8.82 -8.96 -0.76
CA PRO A 114 -8.75 -7.54 -1.10
C PRO A 114 -7.33 -7.12 -1.43
N THR A 115 -7.14 -6.58 -2.63
CA THR A 115 -5.85 -6.07 -3.09
C THR A 115 -6.02 -4.72 -3.78
N ALA A 116 -5.09 -3.80 -3.52
CA ALA A 116 -5.10 -2.48 -4.15
C ALA A 116 -3.68 -1.97 -4.38
N VAL A 117 -3.54 -1.06 -5.35
CA VAL A 117 -2.32 -0.28 -5.59
C VAL A 117 -2.60 1.19 -5.26
N ASN A 118 -1.68 1.82 -4.55
CA ASN A 118 -1.81 3.22 -4.13
C ASN A 118 -1.54 4.18 -5.29
N PHE A 119 -2.53 4.42 -6.12
CA PHE A 119 -2.55 5.50 -7.10
C PHE A 119 -3.17 6.75 -6.48
N THR A 120 -2.40 7.45 -5.64
CA THR A 120 -2.88 8.59 -4.85
C THR A 120 -3.58 9.67 -5.68
N GLN A 121 -3.11 9.93 -6.89
CA GLN A 121 -3.74 10.92 -7.78
C GLN A 121 -5.11 10.47 -8.30
N ALA A 122 -5.30 9.15 -8.52
CA ALA A 122 -6.58 8.61 -8.96
C ALA A 122 -7.69 8.74 -7.90
N ALA A 123 -7.31 8.86 -6.62
CA ALA A 123 -8.24 9.08 -5.51
C ALA A 123 -8.44 10.58 -5.19
N GLY A 124 -7.80 11.48 -5.94
CA GLY A 124 -7.89 12.92 -5.71
C GLY A 124 -9.25 13.50 -6.13
N ALA A 125 -9.81 14.39 -5.32
CA ALA A 125 -11.08 15.07 -5.61
C ALA A 125 -11.07 15.75 -6.98
N ALA A 126 -9.96 16.41 -7.35
CA ALA A 126 -9.83 17.09 -8.64
C ALA A 126 -10.06 16.14 -9.84
N LEU A 127 -9.51 14.92 -9.80
CA LEU A 127 -9.72 13.96 -10.88
C LEU A 127 -11.17 13.45 -10.91
N THR A 128 -11.78 13.26 -9.74
CA THR A 128 -13.20 12.89 -9.63
C THR A 128 -14.10 13.98 -10.22
N ASP A 129 -13.84 15.24 -9.87
CA ASP A 129 -14.61 16.39 -10.35
C ASP A 129 -14.44 16.59 -11.86
N MET A 130 -13.19 16.49 -12.37
CA MET A 130 -12.92 16.53 -13.81
C MET A 130 -13.62 15.41 -14.58
N SER A 131 -13.60 14.20 -14.04
CA SER A 131 -14.29 13.05 -14.66
C SER A 131 -15.79 13.26 -14.72
N ALA A 132 -16.40 13.77 -13.65
CA ALA A 132 -17.81 14.11 -13.60
C ALA A 132 -18.19 15.20 -14.61
N ALA A 133 -17.42 16.28 -14.68
CA ALA A 133 -17.62 17.38 -15.62
C ALA A 133 -17.49 16.91 -17.09
N ALA A 134 -16.50 16.04 -17.37
CA ALA A 134 -16.35 15.47 -18.70
C ALA A 134 -17.53 14.57 -19.08
N GLN A 135 -18.02 13.74 -18.16
CA GLN A 135 -19.21 12.88 -18.40
C GLN A 135 -20.50 13.69 -18.57
N ALA A 136 -20.61 14.84 -17.90
CA ALA A 136 -21.72 15.78 -18.04
C ALA A 136 -21.67 16.61 -19.34
N GLY A 137 -20.57 16.53 -20.11
CA GLY A 137 -20.36 17.34 -21.30
C GLY A 137 -19.94 18.80 -21.02
N GLU A 138 -19.68 19.15 -19.79
CA GLU A 138 -19.33 20.52 -19.36
C GLU A 138 -17.95 20.96 -19.86
N MET A 139 -17.09 20.00 -20.18
CA MET A 139 -15.74 20.26 -20.68
C MET A 139 -15.64 20.36 -22.21
N GLY A 140 -16.76 20.16 -22.94
CA GLY A 140 -16.77 20.07 -24.39
C GLY A 140 -16.05 18.82 -24.90
N ASP A 141 -15.61 18.85 -26.15
CA ASP A 141 -14.90 17.72 -26.79
C ASP A 141 -13.46 17.67 -26.34
N LEU A 142 -13.01 16.53 -25.80
CA LEU A 142 -11.60 16.29 -25.47
C LEU A 142 -10.80 16.06 -26.76
N LEU A 143 -9.95 17.02 -27.12
CA LEU A 143 -9.11 16.95 -28.32
C LEU A 143 -7.72 16.34 -28.05
N GLY A 144 -7.33 16.24 -26.80
CA GLY A 144 -6.05 15.68 -26.36
C GLY A 144 -5.81 15.90 -24.87
N ALA A 145 -4.82 15.21 -24.32
CA ALA A 145 -4.28 15.43 -22.98
C ALA A 145 -2.76 15.27 -23.03
N ASP A 146 -2.01 16.24 -22.52
CA ASP A 146 -0.55 16.24 -22.43
C ASP A 146 -0.09 15.89 -20.99
#